data_d3bc99bda1fbb702ad88d661ba5f4441
#
_entry.id   d3bc99bda1fbb702ad88d661ba5f4441
#
_cell.length_a   1.000
_cell.length_b   1.000
_cell.length_c   1.000
_cell.angle_alpha   90.00
_cell.angle_beta   90.00
_cell.angle_gamma   90.00
#
_symmetry.space_group_name_H-M   'P 1'
#
loop_
_entity.id
_entity.type
_entity.pdbx_description
1 polymer ?
#
loop_
_entity_poly.entity_id
_entity_poly.type
_entity_poly.pdbx_seq_one_letter_code
_entity_poly.pdbx_strand_id
1 'polypeptide(L)'
;MKYSSESPIRTGVTLPPSPEVRLIPRSRRATSREWDVPLPQQGTWRVLGAAGSGVSSLLIDVVLAQLNAGADASGILVVAPSKESGSLLRRELAENLDDYAAQTSMVRSVHSLAFALLRHSSEEELRLITGAEQDAVIRELLQGHAADRRGAWPEEMRPALEYVGFARQLRDLLLRAIERGLGPTDLEELGQRYGRPMWVAAGD
;
A
#
# COMPACT_ATOMS: atom_id res chain seq x y z
N MET A 1 38.80 35.76 -49.53
CA MET A 1 38.04 34.58 -49.93
C MET A 1 36.86 34.49 -48.98
N LYS A 2 35.66 34.87 -49.48
CA LYS A 2 34.40 34.99 -48.72
C LYS A 2 33.76 33.59 -48.68
N TYR A 3 33.36 33.11 -47.51
CA TYR A 3 32.36 32.05 -47.40
C TYR A 3 31.17 32.61 -46.61
N SER A 4 30.15 32.97 -47.32
CA SER A 4 28.79 33.09 -46.80
C SER A 4 28.07 31.83 -47.12
N SER A 5 27.46 31.19 -46.10
CA SER A 5 26.32 30.32 -46.28
C SER A 5 25.49 30.34 -45.03
N GLU A 6 24.59 31.32 -44.94
CA GLU A 6 23.46 31.27 -44.05
C GLU A 6 22.43 30.33 -44.66
N SER A 7 22.18 29.21 -44.00
CA SER A 7 21.00 28.38 -44.26
C SER A 7 19.86 28.87 -43.36
N PRO A 8 18.67 29.14 -43.88
CA PRO A 8 17.55 29.58 -43.06
C PRO A 8 17.03 28.41 -42.25
N ILE A 9 17.13 28.54 -40.91
CA ILE A 9 16.41 27.68 -39.99
C ILE A 9 14.92 27.85 -40.24
N ARG A 10 14.27 26.81 -40.73
CA ARG A 10 12.80 26.73 -40.82
C ARG A 10 12.19 26.73 -39.42
N THR A 11 11.91 27.92 -38.92
CA THR A 11 11.00 28.13 -37.79
C THR A 11 9.57 27.98 -38.27
N GLY A 12 8.94 26.87 -37.93
CA GLY A 12 7.54 26.64 -38.37
C GLY A 12 6.94 25.37 -37.75
N VAL A 13 7.38 24.94 -36.57
CA VAL A 13 6.62 23.96 -35.80
C VAL A 13 5.77 24.73 -34.80
N THR A 14 4.53 25.02 -35.17
CA THR A 14 3.51 25.52 -34.26
C THR A 14 3.17 24.36 -33.32
N LEU A 15 3.71 24.39 -32.11
CA LEU A 15 3.30 23.45 -31.08
C LEU A 15 1.80 23.62 -30.82
N PRO A 16 1.03 22.52 -30.72
CA PRO A 16 -0.36 22.63 -30.32
C PRO A 16 -0.44 23.33 -28.95
N PRO A 17 -1.48 24.15 -28.71
CA PRO A 17 -1.63 24.83 -27.44
C PRO A 17 -1.62 23.78 -26.32
N SER A 18 -0.83 24.06 -25.29
CA SER A 18 -0.78 23.20 -24.11
C SER A 18 -2.21 23.00 -23.59
N PRO A 19 -2.64 21.77 -23.29
CA PRO A 19 -3.96 21.50 -22.74
C PRO A 19 -4.15 22.32 -21.46
N GLU A 20 -5.16 23.20 -21.48
CA GLU A 20 -5.53 23.99 -20.31
C GLU A 20 -6.12 23.05 -19.26
N VAL A 21 -5.32 22.69 -18.26
CA VAL A 21 -5.80 21.90 -17.12
C VAL A 21 -6.63 22.82 -16.23
N ARG A 22 -7.94 22.80 -16.42
CA ARG A 22 -8.87 23.50 -15.55
C ARG A 22 -9.15 22.65 -14.31
N LEU A 23 -8.61 23.04 -13.17
CA LEU A 23 -9.00 22.49 -11.89
C LEU A 23 -10.43 22.92 -11.59
N ILE A 24 -11.39 22.03 -11.83
CA ILE A 24 -12.77 22.27 -11.41
C ILE A 24 -12.81 22.00 -9.90
N PRO A 25 -13.11 23.03 -9.06
CA PRO A 25 -13.29 22.79 -7.64
C PRO A 25 -14.39 21.73 -7.49
N ARG A 26 -14.10 20.65 -6.75
CA ARG A 26 -15.13 19.70 -6.37
C ARG A 26 -16.22 20.51 -5.64
N SER A 27 -17.36 20.71 -6.28
CA SER A 27 -18.51 21.24 -5.59
C SER A 27 -18.73 20.38 -4.35
N ARG A 28 -19.00 21.02 -3.20
CA ARG A 28 -19.47 20.31 -2.00
C ARG A 28 -20.57 19.35 -2.48
N ARG A 29 -20.31 18.05 -2.37
CA ARG A 29 -21.29 17.05 -2.77
C ARG A 29 -22.55 17.32 -1.99
N ALA A 30 -23.69 17.32 -2.70
CA ALA A 30 -24.97 17.36 -2.05
C ALA A 30 -25.03 16.28 -0.96
N THR A 31 -25.52 16.64 0.21
CA THR A 31 -25.54 15.85 1.43
C THR A 31 -26.46 14.60 1.35
N SER A 32 -27.15 14.40 0.25
CA SER A 32 -27.93 13.18 -0.04
C SER A 32 -27.74 12.77 -1.48
N ARG A 33 -27.14 11.58 -1.66
CA ARG A 33 -27.18 10.87 -2.94
C ARG A 33 -28.44 10.03 -2.96
N GLU A 34 -29.15 10.06 -4.08
CA GLU A 34 -30.21 9.08 -4.32
C GLU A 34 -29.57 7.76 -4.75
N TRP A 35 -29.90 6.70 -4.02
CA TRP A 35 -29.48 5.34 -4.32
C TRP A 35 -30.68 4.56 -4.79
N ASP A 36 -30.52 3.76 -5.85
CA ASP A 36 -31.58 2.88 -6.38
C ASP A 36 -31.99 1.76 -5.40
N VAL A 37 -31.20 1.58 -4.34
CA VAL A 37 -31.44 0.60 -3.28
C VAL A 37 -31.40 1.30 -1.91
N PRO A 38 -32.17 0.83 -0.92
CA PRO A 38 -32.11 1.36 0.42
C PRO A 38 -30.73 1.14 1.03
N LEU A 39 -30.26 2.10 1.84
CA LEU A 39 -29.00 1.96 2.56
C LEU A 39 -29.07 0.80 3.56
N PRO A 40 -28.04 -0.10 3.57
CA PRO A 40 -27.96 -1.19 4.52
C PRO A 40 -27.97 -0.68 5.97
N GLN A 41 -28.88 -1.19 6.79
CA GLN A 41 -28.96 -0.85 8.21
C GLN A 41 -28.62 -2.03 9.13
N GLN A 42 -28.96 -3.24 8.74
CA GLN A 42 -28.72 -4.45 9.51
C GLN A 42 -28.36 -5.64 8.62
N GLY A 43 -27.74 -6.65 9.19
CA GLY A 43 -27.35 -7.87 8.51
C GLY A 43 -26.05 -7.77 7.73
N THR A 44 -25.76 -8.81 6.96
CA THR A 44 -24.55 -8.88 6.10
C THR A 44 -24.90 -8.53 4.67
N TRP A 45 -24.22 -7.55 4.12
CA TRP A 45 -24.44 -7.07 2.76
C TRP A 45 -23.17 -7.22 1.92
N ARG A 46 -23.37 -7.62 0.68
CA ARG A 46 -22.31 -7.64 -0.34
C ARG A 46 -22.67 -6.69 -1.46
N VAL A 47 -21.88 -5.63 -1.60
CA VAL A 47 -22.07 -4.64 -2.67
C VAL A 47 -21.03 -4.88 -3.76
N LEU A 48 -21.49 -5.03 -4.99
CA LEU A 48 -20.66 -5.22 -6.17
C LEU A 48 -20.84 -4.02 -7.10
N GLY A 49 -19.75 -3.51 -7.62
CA GLY A 49 -19.77 -2.40 -8.56
C GLY A 49 -18.46 -2.32 -9.34
N ALA A 50 -18.53 -1.78 -10.55
CA ALA A 50 -17.35 -1.46 -11.35
C ALA A 50 -16.55 -0.31 -10.74
N ALA A 51 -15.30 -0.13 -11.18
CA ALA A 51 -14.50 1.02 -10.78
C ALA A 51 -15.25 2.33 -11.10
N GLY A 52 -15.34 3.23 -10.12
CA GLY A 52 -16.05 4.51 -10.27
C GLY A 52 -17.58 4.44 -10.09
N SER A 53 -18.17 3.28 -9.85
CA SER A 53 -19.64 3.12 -9.66
C SER A 53 -20.19 3.68 -8.34
N GLY A 54 -19.32 4.19 -7.45
CA GLY A 54 -19.74 4.80 -6.19
C GLY A 54 -19.80 3.86 -4.98
N VAL A 55 -19.25 2.64 -5.05
CA VAL A 55 -19.24 1.69 -3.90
C VAL A 55 -18.65 2.33 -2.64
N SER A 56 -17.52 3.06 -2.75
CA SER A 56 -16.93 3.78 -1.61
C SER A 56 -17.84 4.89 -1.09
N SER A 57 -18.56 5.56 -1.99
CA SER A 57 -19.50 6.61 -1.63
C SER A 57 -20.74 6.04 -0.92
N LEU A 58 -21.22 4.86 -1.36
CA LEU A 58 -22.28 4.15 -0.65
C LEU A 58 -21.86 3.79 0.77
N LEU A 59 -20.61 3.30 0.94
CA LEU A 59 -20.08 2.97 2.27
C LEU A 59 -20.09 4.20 3.20
N ILE A 60 -19.66 5.36 2.70
CA ILE A 60 -19.70 6.62 3.46
C ILE A 60 -21.15 6.99 3.84
N ASP A 61 -22.08 6.92 2.89
CA ASP A 61 -23.48 7.26 3.14
C ASP A 61 -24.12 6.29 4.15
N VAL A 62 -23.75 5.01 4.15
CA VAL A 62 -24.16 4.03 5.17
C VAL A 62 -23.63 4.44 6.55
N VAL A 63 -22.35 4.79 6.66
CA VAL A 63 -21.78 5.24 7.94
C VAL A 63 -22.48 6.48 8.45
N LEU A 64 -22.69 7.49 7.59
CA LEU A 64 -23.40 8.71 7.95
C LEU A 64 -24.84 8.45 8.38
N ALA A 65 -25.55 7.55 7.70
CA ALA A 65 -26.91 7.16 8.05
C ALA A 65 -26.96 6.50 9.44
N GLN A 66 -25.99 5.64 9.77
CA GLN A 66 -25.90 5.02 11.11
C GLN A 66 -25.63 6.06 12.21
N LEU A 67 -24.71 6.97 11.97
CA LEU A 67 -24.41 8.06 12.92
C LEU A 67 -25.61 8.98 13.13
N ASN A 68 -26.31 9.36 12.06
CA ASN A 68 -27.51 10.17 12.11
C ASN A 68 -28.68 9.46 12.83
N ALA A 69 -28.71 8.12 12.80
CA ALA A 69 -29.65 7.30 13.55
C ALA A 69 -29.27 7.15 15.04
N GLY A 70 -28.16 7.77 15.48
CA GLY A 70 -27.71 7.78 16.87
C GLY A 70 -26.74 6.65 17.23
N ALA A 71 -26.15 5.96 16.24
CA ALA A 71 -25.12 4.97 16.51
C ALA A 71 -23.85 5.65 17.08
N ASP A 72 -23.22 5.00 18.07
CA ASP A 72 -21.95 5.49 18.61
C ASP A 72 -20.84 5.29 17.57
N ALA A 73 -20.10 6.36 17.31
CA ALA A 73 -18.96 6.36 16.40
C ALA A 73 -17.88 5.33 16.81
N SER A 74 -17.71 5.06 18.10
CA SER A 74 -16.78 4.05 18.61
C SER A 74 -17.21 2.61 18.29
N GLY A 75 -18.48 2.38 17.98
CA GLY A 75 -19.04 1.10 17.55
C GLY A 75 -18.93 0.86 16.05
N ILE A 76 -18.47 1.84 15.27
CA ILE A 76 -18.35 1.73 13.81
C ILE A 76 -16.90 1.54 13.41
N LEU A 77 -16.62 0.49 12.63
CA LEU A 77 -15.30 0.23 12.06
C LEU A 77 -15.37 0.12 10.54
N VAL A 78 -14.67 1.01 9.86
CA VAL A 78 -14.47 0.98 8.40
C VAL A 78 -13.07 0.47 8.09
N VAL A 79 -12.99 -0.67 7.43
CA VAL A 79 -11.69 -1.28 7.06
C VAL A 79 -11.39 -1.01 5.59
N ALA A 80 -10.31 -0.31 5.34
CA ALA A 80 -9.83 0.01 4.00
C ALA A 80 -8.74 -0.99 3.55
N PRO A 81 -8.67 -1.36 2.27
CA PRO A 81 -7.68 -2.29 1.77
C PRO A 81 -6.24 -1.74 1.84
N SER A 82 -6.06 -0.42 1.76
CA SER A 82 -4.75 0.24 1.84
C SER A 82 -4.79 1.50 2.71
N LYS A 83 -3.61 2.02 3.05
CA LYS A 83 -3.44 3.28 3.78
C LYS A 83 -4.00 4.46 2.99
N GLU A 84 -3.78 4.47 1.68
CA GLU A 84 -4.24 5.50 0.75
C GLU A 84 -5.77 5.52 0.68
N SER A 85 -6.40 4.36 0.49
CA SER A 85 -7.86 4.22 0.51
C SER A 85 -8.45 4.67 1.84
N GLY A 86 -7.82 4.29 2.95
CA GLY A 86 -8.23 4.73 4.29
C GLY A 86 -8.14 6.24 4.48
N SER A 87 -7.11 6.88 3.90
CA SER A 87 -6.96 8.35 3.97
C SER A 87 -8.03 9.07 3.14
N LEU A 88 -8.41 8.51 1.99
CA LEU A 88 -9.49 9.05 1.17
C LEU A 88 -10.84 8.95 1.89
N LEU A 89 -11.15 7.79 2.49
CA LEU A 89 -12.39 7.59 3.25
C LEU A 89 -12.47 8.51 4.47
N ARG A 90 -11.36 8.66 5.23
CA ARG A 90 -11.30 9.61 6.35
C ARG A 90 -11.60 11.04 5.91
N ARG A 91 -10.98 11.47 4.81
CA ARG A 91 -11.22 12.82 4.28
C ARG A 91 -12.68 13.02 3.87
N GLU A 92 -13.27 12.04 3.19
CA GLU A 92 -14.66 12.12 2.75
C GLU A 92 -15.64 12.11 3.95
N LEU A 93 -15.36 11.33 5.00
CA LEU A 93 -16.10 11.40 6.26
C LEU A 93 -15.93 12.74 6.95
N ALA A 94 -14.69 13.28 7.00
CA ALA A 94 -14.40 14.57 7.63
C ALA A 94 -15.14 15.75 6.97
N GLU A 95 -15.41 15.65 5.66
CA GLU A 95 -16.20 16.68 4.96
C GLU A 95 -17.68 16.70 5.39
N ASN A 96 -18.15 15.63 6.07
CA ASN A 96 -19.54 15.44 6.46
C ASN A 96 -19.76 15.32 7.98
N LEU A 97 -18.69 15.32 8.77
CA LEU A 97 -18.73 15.18 10.22
C LEU A 97 -17.89 16.29 10.86
N ASP A 98 -18.43 16.93 11.90
CA ASP A 98 -17.75 18.00 12.62
C ASP A 98 -16.74 17.47 13.65
N ASP A 99 -16.83 16.19 14.05
CA ASP A 99 -15.92 15.58 15.03
C ASP A 99 -14.77 14.83 14.39
N TYR A 100 -13.62 15.48 14.31
CA TYR A 100 -12.37 14.90 13.76
C TYR A 100 -11.85 13.71 14.59
N ALA A 101 -12.05 13.69 15.89
CA ALA A 101 -11.55 12.63 16.76
C ALA A 101 -12.27 11.29 16.50
N ALA A 102 -13.60 11.33 16.37
CA ALA A 102 -14.41 10.17 16.01
C ALA A 102 -14.04 9.62 14.63
N GLN A 103 -13.78 10.48 13.67
CA GLN A 103 -13.39 10.11 12.30
C GLN A 103 -12.08 9.31 12.24
N THR A 104 -11.11 9.66 13.08
CA THR A 104 -9.78 9.03 13.09
C THR A 104 -9.84 7.60 13.62
N SER A 105 -10.72 7.31 14.56
CA SER A 105 -10.87 5.97 15.15
C SER A 105 -11.66 5.00 14.28
N MET A 106 -12.65 5.49 13.53
CA MET A 106 -13.56 4.65 12.72
C MET A 106 -12.89 4.02 11.51
N VAL A 107 -11.94 4.68 10.86
CA VAL A 107 -11.35 4.19 9.60
C VAL A 107 -9.93 3.68 9.81
N ARG A 108 -9.71 2.39 9.54
CA ARG A 108 -8.40 1.74 9.62
C ARG A 108 -8.06 1.00 8.33
N SER A 109 -6.78 0.91 7.98
CA SER A 109 -6.36 -0.07 6.99
C SER A 109 -6.33 -1.46 7.61
N VAL A 110 -6.39 -2.52 6.77
CA VAL A 110 -6.27 -3.92 7.24
C VAL A 110 -5.03 -4.10 8.12
N HIS A 111 -3.87 -3.60 7.68
CA HIS A 111 -2.62 -3.69 8.43
C HIS A 111 -2.69 -2.93 9.78
N SER A 112 -3.28 -1.73 9.77
CA SER A 112 -3.45 -0.94 11.01
C SER A 112 -4.40 -1.61 11.99
N LEU A 113 -5.44 -2.28 11.51
CA LEU A 113 -6.36 -3.05 12.33
C LEU A 113 -5.65 -4.28 12.91
N ALA A 114 -4.96 -5.06 12.07
CA ALA A 114 -4.21 -6.23 12.50
C ALA A 114 -3.17 -5.88 13.57
N PHE A 115 -2.41 -4.81 13.37
CA PHE A 115 -1.45 -4.33 14.37
C PHE A 115 -2.12 -3.93 15.69
N ALA A 116 -3.27 -3.24 15.62
CA ALA A 116 -4.02 -2.86 16.83
C ALA A 116 -4.51 -4.09 17.60
N LEU A 117 -4.99 -5.12 16.90
CA LEU A 117 -5.42 -6.39 17.51
C LEU A 117 -4.23 -7.13 18.16
N LEU A 118 -3.12 -7.26 17.44
CA LEU A 118 -1.91 -7.89 17.98
C LEU A 118 -1.40 -7.15 19.21
N ARG A 119 -1.35 -5.84 19.18
CA ARG A 119 -0.91 -5.02 20.30
C ARG A 119 -1.83 -5.14 21.52
N HIS A 120 -3.13 -5.34 21.29
CA HIS A 120 -4.09 -5.54 22.38
C HIS A 120 -4.01 -6.95 22.99
N SER A 121 -3.65 -7.96 22.19
CA SER A 121 -3.54 -9.36 22.62
C SER A 121 -2.16 -9.76 23.16
N SER A 122 -1.14 -8.92 22.96
CA SER A 122 0.23 -9.18 23.43
C SER A 122 0.48 -8.53 24.78
N GLU A 123 1.14 -9.24 25.68
CA GLU A 123 1.67 -8.70 26.95
C GLU A 123 2.99 -7.92 26.71
N GLU A 124 3.64 -8.14 25.58
CA GLU A 124 4.89 -7.48 25.20
C GLU A 124 4.62 -6.19 24.39
N GLU A 125 5.52 -5.22 24.52
CA GLU A 125 5.47 -4.00 23.71
C GLU A 125 5.85 -4.29 22.27
N LEU A 126 4.86 -4.40 21.38
CA LEU A 126 5.07 -4.64 19.97
C LEU A 126 5.45 -3.34 19.25
N ARG A 127 6.58 -3.37 18.54
CA ARG A 127 7.05 -2.29 17.66
C ARG A 127 6.91 -2.70 16.20
N LEU A 128 6.32 -1.83 15.41
CA LEU A 128 6.26 -2.01 13.96
C LEU A 128 7.61 -1.66 13.33
N ILE A 129 8.20 -2.63 12.62
CA ILE A 129 9.44 -2.42 11.87
C ILE A 129 9.09 -1.86 10.48
N THR A 130 9.68 -0.73 10.13
CA THR A 130 9.47 -0.11 8.81
C THR A 130 10.24 -0.86 7.72
N GLY A 131 9.82 -0.70 6.45
CA GLY A 131 10.54 -1.30 5.32
C GLY A 131 12.00 -0.84 5.22
N ALA A 132 12.30 0.40 5.62
CA ALA A 132 13.67 0.92 5.65
C ALA A 132 14.53 0.24 6.73
N GLU A 133 13.96 -0.03 7.90
CA GLU A 133 14.63 -0.79 8.97
C GLU A 133 14.86 -2.24 8.55
N GLN A 134 13.89 -2.88 7.91
CA GLN A 134 14.06 -4.23 7.35
C GLN A 134 15.18 -4.27 6.30
N ASP A 135 15.21 -3.30 5.38
CA ASP A 135 16.29 -3.17 4.38
C ASP A 135 17.67 -2.97 5.04
N ALA A 136 17.74 -2.25 6.15
CA ALA A 136 18.98 -2.02 6.89
C ALA A 136 19.49 -3.32 7.53
N VAL A 137 18.61 -4.04 8.23
CA VAL A 137 18.94 -5.32 8.89
C VAL A 137 19.38 -6.37 7.85
N ILE A 138 18.63 -6.52 6.76
CA ILE A 138 18.97 -7.48 5.71
C ILE A 138 20.33 -7.13 5.06
N ARG A 139 20.61 -5.85 4.82
CA ARG A 139 21.93 -5.44 4.29
C ARG A 139 23.07 -5.75 5.25
N GLU A 140 22.88 -5.51 6.54
CA GLU A 140 23.89 -5.83 7.55
C GLU A 140 24.20 -7.33 7.58
N LEU A 141 23.17 -8.18 7.57
CA LEU A 141 23.32 -9.62 7.49
C LEU A 141 24.04 -10.07 6.20
N LEU A 142 23.64 -9.52 5.04
CA LEU A 142 24.26 -9.84 3.76
C LEU A 142 25.72 -9.40 3.70
N GLN A 143 26.08 -8.25 4.26
CA GLN A 143 27.47 -7.79 4.39
C GLN A 143 28.28 -8.75 5.27
N GLY A 144 27.71 -9.23 6.39
CA GLY A 144 28.34 -10.25 7.21
C GLY A 144 28.59 -11.55 6.43
N HIS A 145 27.58 -12.02 5.67
CA HIS A 145 27.73 -13.21 4.82
C HIS A 145 28.80 -13.03 3.73
N ALA A 146 28.90 -11.83 3.14
CA ALA A 146 29.93 -11.53 2.15
C ALA A 146 31.33 -11.53 2.76
N ALA A 147 31.52 -10.88 3.91
CA ALA A 147 32.81 -10.76 4.59
C ALA A 147 33.33 -12.11 5.13
N ASP A 148 32.45 -12.87 5.77
CA ASP A 148 32.79 -14.15 6.42
C ASP A 148 32.70 -15.34 5.46
N ARG A 149 32.27 -15.14 4.22
CA ARG A 149 31.93 -16.19 3.25
C ARG A 149 30.92 -17.21 3.79
N ARG A 150 29.98 -16.76 4.60
CA ARG A 150 28.90 -17.58 5.16
C ARG A 150 27.71 -17.67 4.22
N GLY A 151 26.77 -18.56 4.60
CA GLY A 151 25.53 -18.80 3.86
C GLY A 151 25.72 -19.64 2.61
N ALA A 152 24.67 -20.34 2.21
CA ALA A 152 24.64 -21.23 1.04
C ALA A 152 24.56 -20.46 -0.30
N TRP A 153 25.08 -19.23 -0.37
CA TRP A 153 25.06 -18.39 -1.56
C TRP A 153 25.95 -18.96 -2.67
N PRO A 154 25.42 -19.13 -3.90
CA PRO A 154 26.23 -19.48 -5.07
C PRO A 154 27.37 -18.49 -5.28
N GLU A 155 28.53 -18.98 -5.72
CA GLU A 155 29.73 -18.12 -5.87
C GLU A 155 29.50 -16.98 -6.85
N GLU A 156 28.74 -17.21 -7.93
CA GLU A 156 28.35 -16.19 -8.90
C GLU A 156 27.42 -15.11 -8.34
N MET A 157 26.72 -15.39 -7.24
CA MET A 157 25.80 -14.45 -6.59
C MET A 157 26.46 -13.65 -5.46
N ARG A 158 27.60 -14.10 -4.94
CA ARG A 158 28.29 -13.44 -3.83
C ARG A 158 28.56 -11.94 -4.05
N PRO A 159 29.00 -11.50 -5.26
CA PRO A 159 29.18 -10.08 -5.50
C PRO A 159 27.89 -9.25 -5.41
N ALA A 160 26.72 -9.90 -5.58
CA ALA A 160 25.43 -9.23 -5.49
C ALA A 160 24.99 -8.92 -4.05
N LEU A 161 25.55 -9.60 -3.04
CA LEU A 161 25.18 -9.44 -1.63
C LEU A 161 25.40 -8.01 -1.11
N GLU A 162 26.32 -7.27 -1.71
CA GLU A 162 26.64 -5.89 -1.33
C GLU A 162 25.68 -4.86 -1.94
N TYR A 163 24.88 -5.24 -2.93
CA TYR A 163 23.99 -4.30 -3.62
C TYR A 163 22.66 -4.09 -2.91
N VAL A 164 22.27 -2.82 -2.76
CA VAL A 164 21.00 -2.42 -2.14
C VAL A 164 19.79 -3.05 -2.85
N GLY A 165 19.85 -3.21 -4.18
CA GLY A 165 18.79 -3.84 -4.96
C GLY A 165 18.59 -5.30 -4.60
N PHE A 166 19.67 -6.03 -4.31
CA PHE A 166 19.60 -7.43 -3.90
C PHE A 166 18.92 -7.59 -2.52
N ALA A 167 19.29 -6.75 -1.56
CA ALA A 167 18.65 -6.75 -0.24
C ALA A 167 17.13 -6.53 -0.31
N ARG A 168 16.67 -5.64 -1.19
CA ARG A 168 15.24 -5.44 -1.43
C ARG A 168 14.56 -6.65 -2.05
N GLN A 169 15.17 -7.28 -3.03
CA GLN A 169 14.63 -8.51 -3.65
C GLN A 169 14.56 -9.65 -2.64
N LEU A 170 15.57 -9.79 -1.78
CA LEU A 170 15.57 -10.77 -0.71
C LEU A 170 14.45 -10.50 0.30
N ARG A 171 14.32 -9.25 0.76
CA ARG A 171 13.20 -8.87 1.63
C ARG A 171 11.84 -9.23 1.01
N ASP A 172 11.63 -8.89 -0.25
CA ASP A 172 10.37 -9.16 -0.93
C ASP A 172 10.11 -10.67 -1.08
N LEU A 173 11.16 -11.49 -1.27
CA LEU A 173 11.07 -12.95 -1.25
C LEU A 173 10.64 -13.45 0.13
N LEU A 174 11.32 -13.01 1.19
CA LEU A 174 11.03 -13.42 2.57
C LEU A 174 9.62 -13.03 2.99
N LEU A 175 9.19 -11.81 2.70
CA LEU A 175 7.82 -11.36 2.98
C LEU A 175 6.78 -12.24 2.28
N ARG A 176 6.99 -12.58 1.00
CA ARG A 176 6.09 -13.47 0.25
C ARG A 176 6.08 -14.90 0.79
N ALA A 177 7.21 -15.39 1.30
CA ALA A 177 7.28 -16.68 1.96
C ALA A 177 6.44 -16.67 3.24
N ILE A 178 6.64 -15.67 4.10
CA ILE A 178 5.89 -15.48 5.34
C ILE A 178 4.37 -15.34 5.08
N GLU A 179 3.97 -14.56 4.07
CA GLU A 179 2.57 -14.41 3.68
C GLU A 179 1.91 -15.74 3.28
N ARG A 180 2.68 -16.73 2.86
CA ARG A 180 2.24 -18.08 2.49
C ARG A 180 2.40 -19.10 3.62
N GLY A 181 2.84 -18.66 4.80
CA GLY A 181 3.11 -19.52 5.93
C GLY A 181 4.35 -20.40 5.76
N LEU A 182 5.28 -20.03 4.86
CA LEU A 182 6.52 -20.75 4.63
C LEU A 182 7.61 -20.25 5.58
N GLY A 183 8.21 -21.19 6.32
CA GLY A 183 9.39 -20.95 7.15
C GLY A 183 10.71 -21.12 6.38
N PRO A 184 11.86 -20.94 7.08
CA PRO A 184 13.19 -21.13 6.51
C PRO A 184 13.37 -22.49 5.84
N THR A 185 13.08 -23.57 6.55
CA THR A 185 13.19 -24.97 6.05
C THR A 185 12.33 -25.22 4.82
N ASP A 186 11.10 -24.68 4.78
CA ASP A 186 10.23 -24.81 3.61
C ASP A 186 10.83 -24.11 2.39
N LEU A 187 11.46 -22.96 2.62
CA LEU A 187 12.11 -22.17 1.55
C LEU A 187 13.32 -22.90 0.99
N GLU A 188 14.14 -23.54 1.84
CA GLU A 188 15.24 -24.41 1.42
C GLU A 188 14.75 -25.60 0.60
N GLU A 189 13.74 -26.35 1.09
CA GLU A 189 13.18 -27.50 0.41
C GLU A 189 12.61 -27.13 -0.97
N LEU A 190 11.89 -26.02 -1.05
CA LEU A 190 11.37 -25.50 -2.30
C LEU A 190 12.52 -25.08 -3.24
N GLY A 191 13.55 -24.44 -2.68
CA GLY A 191 14.75 -24.05 -3.41
C GLY A 191 15.45 -25.26 -4.07
N GLN A 192 15.62 -26.32 -3.30
CA GLN A 192 16.19 -27.59 -3.77
C GLN A 192 15.30 -28.25 -4.83
N ARG A 193 14.00 -28.36 -4.55
CA ARG A 193 13.02 -28.99 -5.46
C ARG A 193 12.94 -28.32 -6.83
N TYR A 194 12.99 -26.97 -6.86
CA TYR A 194 12.82 -26.19 -8.09
C TYR A 194 14.13 -25.65 -8.68
N GLY A 195 15.27 -26.09 -8.15
CA GLY A 195 16.58 -25.63 -8.63
C GLY A 195 16.77 -24.12 -8.48
N ARG A 196 16.35 -23.55 -7.34
CA ARG A 196 16.45 -22.14 -7.02
C ARG A 196 17.46 -21.91 -5.91
N PRO A 197 18.76 -21.83 -6.21
CA PRO A 197 19.80 -21.73 -5.18
C PRO A 197 19.68 -20.49 -4.30
N MET A 198 19.13 -19.38 -4.82
CA MET A 198 18.83 -18.20 -4.03
C MET A 198 17.80 -18.46 -2.92
N TRP A 199 16.83 -19.37 -3.17
CA TRP A 199 15.83 -19.70 -2.14
C TRP A 199 16.43 -20.59 -1.04
N VAL A 200 17.35 -21.48 -1.42
CA VAL A 200 18.11 -22.29 -0.46
C VAL A 200 18.91 -21.36 0.45
N ALA A 201 19.68 -20.45 -0.13
CA ALA A 201 20.49 -19.50 0.63
C ALA A 201 19.66 -18.48 1.45
N ALA A 202 18.42 -18.23 1.07
CA ALA A 202 17.53 -17.35 1.81
C ALA A 202 16.83 -18.06 2.98
N GLY A 203 16.81 -19.40 3.01
CA GLY A 203 16.32 -20.22 4.11
C GLY A 203 17.38 -20.48 5.17
N ASP A 204 18.69 -20.42 4.79
CA ASP A 204 19.85 -20.59 5.68
C ASP A 204 20.03 -19.39 6.59
#